data_9c86a60b9436b88e8eaeee25876ffc42
#
_entry.id   9c86a60b9436b88e8eaeee25876ffc42
#
_cell.length_a   1.000
_cell.length_b   1.000
_cell.length_c   1.000
_cell.angle_alpha   90.00
_cell.angle_beta   90.00
_cell.angle_gamma   90.00
#
_symmetry.space_group_name_H-M   'P 1'
#
loop_
_entity.id
_entity.type
_entity.pdbx_description
1 polymer ?
#
loop_
_entity_poly.entity_id
_entity_poly.type
_entity_poly.pdbx_seq_one_letter_code
_entity_poly.pdbx_strand_id
1 'polypeptide(L)'
;DYEATISPIPCTQQLSMYKAMGALGFDAGTLGNHEFNYGLPFLNQVLGGGLDVDGVDPTKKCAGAGYPAVLANVYSSKTKKPLVQPYTLLERTVVAKGTDGKEVKLPIKIGVIGFTTPGIMNWDKRYLEGKVYTEGAVESATKYVPELRAKGADIVVALLHGGLDSAAYSPTMENPGLHLSKVAGIDAMVMGHQHGVFPDTAATPSFNLPGVDHKAGTVNGVPAVMASSWGKALGVVQLALQWDGAKWVVNKAASKSELRNIQSKNAAGANVYVEPDATIAALIETQHQAAIKYVKTPIG
;
A
#
# COMPACT_ATOMS: atom_id res chain seq x y z
N ASP A 1 10.81 -9.14 11.07
CA ASP A 1 11.88 -9.18 12.10
C ASP A 1 12.66 -10.48 12.09
N TYR A 2 12.02 -11.66 12.29
CA TYR A 2 12.70 -12.95 12.45
C TYR A 2 13.61 -13.28 11.25
N GLU A 3 13.11 -13.20 10.03
CA GLU A 3 13.85 -13.51 8.79
C GLU A 3 14.87 -12.42 8.39
N ALA A 4 14.81 -11.24 9.02
CA ALA A 4 15.77 -10.17 8.78
C ALA A 4 16.99 -10.25 9.72
N THR A 5 16.80 -10.66 10.97
CA THR A 5 17.81 -10.50 12.04
C THR A 5 18.19 -11.78 12.75
N ILE A 6 17.22 -12.68 12.97
CA ILE A 6 17.45 -13.91 13.77
C ILE A 6 17.80 -15.09 12.89
N SER A 7 17.09 -15.27 11.79
CA SER A 7 17.33 -16.31 10.80
C SER A 7 17.28 -15.70 9.40
N PRO A 8 18.32 -14.93 9.02
CA PRO A 8 18.34 -14.20 7.75
C PRO A 8 18.15 -15.15 6.56
N ILE A 9 17.18 -14.81 5.71
CA ILE A 9 16.92 -15.59 4.50
C ILE A 9 18.00 -15.37 3.45
N PRO A 10 18.39 -16.41 2.66
CA PRO A 10 19.28 -16.23 1.53
C PRO A 10 18.59 -15.45 0.39
N CYS A 11 19.40 -14.82 -0.46
CA CYS A 11 18.95 -14.02 -1.60
C CYS A 11 18.04 -14.81 -2.59
N THR A 12 18.16 -16.13 -2.61
CA THR A 12 17.36 -17.03 -3.47
C THR A 12 15.97 -17.35 -2.93
N GLN A 13 15.64 -16.88 -1.72
CA GLN A 13 14.35 -17.12 -1.08
C GLN A 13 13.56 -15.82 -0.94
N GLN A 14 12.25 -15.92 -1.09
CA GLN A 14 11.33 -14.83 -0.77
C GLN A 14 11.12 -14.73 0.75
N LEU A 15 10.94 -13.50 1.22
CA LEU A 15 10.42 -13.24 2.57
C LEU A 15 9.06 -13.95 2.73
N SER A 16 8.82 -14.60 3.86
CA SER A 16 7.62 -15.42 4.08
C SER A 16 6.32 -14.63 3.86
N MET A 17 6.26 -13.37 4.33
CA MET A 17 5.09 -12.51 4.08
C MET A 17 4.91 -12.20 2.59
N TYR A 18 5.97 -11.95 1.83
CA TYR A 18 5.87 -11.72 0.38
C TYR A 18 5.43 -12.98 -0.36
N LYS A 19 5.88 -14.17 0.09
CA LYS A 19 5.41 -15.44 -0.44
C LYS A 19 3.89 -15.61 -0.25
N ALA A 20 3.38 -15.31 0.96
CA ALA A 20 1.95 -15.34 1.25
C ALA A 20 1.17 -14.29 0.43
N MET A 21 1.66 -13.04 0.37
CA MET A 21 1.03 -11.97 -0.42
C MET A 21 1.01 -12.30 -1.91
N GLY A 22 2.10 -12.86 -2.46
CA GLY A 22 2.13 -13.33 -3.84
C GLY A 22 1.10 -14.43 -4.13
N ALA A 23 0.92 -15.39 -3.21
CA ALA A 23 -0.08 -16.44 -3.32
C ALA A 23 -1.52 -15.90 -3.21
N LEU A 24 -1.73 -14.80 -2.48
CA LEU A 24 -2.99 -14.05 -2.43
C LEU A 24 -3.28 -13.24 -3.70
N GLY A 25 -2.31 -13.13 -4.61
CA GLY A 25 -2.48 -12.42 -5.88
C GLY A 25 -2.32 -10.90 -5.77
N PHE A 26 -1.41 -10.41 -4.93
CA PHE A 26 -1.12 -8.98 -4.87
C PHE A 26 -0.58 -8.47 -6.21
N ASP A 27 -1.20 -7.42 -6.75
CA ASP A 27 -0.82 -6.78 -8.01
C ASP A 27 0.25 -5.70 -7.85
N ALA A 28 0.31 -5.04 -6.69
CA ALA A 28 1.30 -4.02 -6.34
C ALA A 28 1.31 -3.77 -4.83
N GLY A 29 2.41 -3.22 -4.32
CA GLY A 29 2.54 -2.79 -2.93
C GLY A 29 3.36 -1.50 -2.81
N THR A 30 3.20 -0.76 -1.71
CA THR A 30 4.10 0.35 -1.35
C THR A 30 4.93 -0.01 -0.13
N LEU A 31 6.01 0.74 0.10
CA LEU A 31 6.87 0.55 1.26
C LEU A 31 6.37 1.43 2.41
N GLY A 32 6.26 0.86 3.60
CA GLY A 32 6.04 1.60 4.83
C GLY A 32 7.36 1.98 5.51
N ASN A 33 7.27 2.59 6.70
CA ASN A 33 8.45 2.95 7.47
C ASN A 33 9.22 1.71 7.96
N HIS A 34 8.53 0.64 8.31
CA HIS A 34 9.18 -0.56 8.84
C HIS A 34 10.01 -1.34 7.82
N GLU A 35 9.80 -1.15 6.51
CA GLU A 35 10.64 -1.71 5.46
C GLU A 35 12.08 -1.19 5.52
N PHE A 36 12.31 -0.03 6.13
CA PHE A 36 13.63 0.58 6.27
C PHE A 36 14.39 0.16 7.54
N ASN A 37 13.72 -0.49 8.51
CA ASN A 37 14.29 -0.82 9.83
C ASN A 37 15.52 -1.72 9.79
N TYR A 38 15.72 -2.49 8.72
CA TYR A 38 16.86 -3.41 8.55
C TYR A 38 17.89 -2.90 7.55
N GLY A 39 17.75 -1.65 7.12
CA GLY A 39 18.67 -0.97 6.22
C GLY A 39 18.49 -1.33 4.75
N LEU A 40 19.13 -0.54 3.90
CA LEU A 40 18.99 -0.63 2.45
C LEU A 40 19.53 -1.93 1.83
N PRO A 41 20.58 -2.60 2.33
CA PRO A 41 21.02 -3.90 1.81
C PRO A 41 19.97 -4.98 1.95
N PHE A 42 19.28 -5.06 3.11
CA PHE A 42 18.19 -6.02 3.30
C PHE A 42 16.96 -5.63 2.45
N LEU A 43 16.59 -4.36 2.42
CA LEU A 43 15.52 -3.88 1.55
C LEU A 43 15.79 -4.22 0.08
N ASN A 44 17.02 -4.00 -0.40
CA ASN A 44 17.42 -4.40 -1.75
C ASN A 44 17.20 -5.89 -2.02
N GLN A 45 17.58 -6.73 -1.06
CA GLN A 45 17.41 -8.18 -1.18
C GLN A 45 15.94 -8.59 -1.31
N VAL A 46 15.07 -8.10 -0.40
CA VAL A 46 13.65 -8.49 -0.37
C VAL A 46 12.83 -7.91 -1.51
N LEU A 47 13.28 -6.82 -2.13
CA LEU A 47 12.68 -6.26 -3.34
C LEU A 47 13.19 -6.90 -4.64
N GLY A 48 14.20 -7.78 -4.58
CA GLY A 48 14.75 -8.46 -5.75
C GLY A 48 16.01 -7.83 -6.33
N GLY A 49 16.55 -6.78 -5.70
CA GLY A 49 17.73 -6.04 -6.13
C GLY A 49 17.40 -4.75 -6.88
N GLY A 50 18.44 -4.06 -7.31
CA GLY A 50 18.31 -2.88 -8.18
C GLY A 50 18.35 -1.53 -7.49
N LEU A 51 18.46 -1.45 -6.15
CA LEU A 51 18.61 -0.18 -5.46
C LEU A 51 20.00 0.41 -5.74
N ASP A 52 20.06 1.55 -6.41
CA ASP A 52 21.31 2.27 -6.69
C ASP A 52 21.55 3.35 -5.65
N VAL A 53 22.09 2.93 -4.51
CA VAL A 53 22.44 3.77 -3.36
C VAL A 53 23.78 3.33 -2.79
N ASP A 54 24.44 4.22 -2.03
CA ASP A 54 25.72 3.92 -1.41
C ASP A 54 25.60 2.75 -0.41
N GLY A 55 26.54 1.80 -0.51
CA GLY A 55 26.60 0.60 0.32
C GLY A 55 25.67 -0.55 -0.14
N VAL A 56 25.08 -0.43 -1.33
CA VAL A 56 24.25 -1.49 -1.95
C VAL A 56 24.76 -1.79 -3.35
N ASP A 57 24.87 -3.06 -3.70
CA ASP A 57 25.18 -3.51 -5.06
C ASP A 57 23.90 -3.53 -5.90
N PRO A 58 23.73 -2.61 -6.87
CA PRO A 58 22.52 -2.54 -7.69
C PRO A 58 22.42 -3.67 -8.70
N THR A 59 23.50 -4.42 -8.95
CA THR A 59 23.52 -5.54 -9.92
C THR A 59 23.06 -6.85 -9.29
N LYS A 60 23.06 -6.94 -7.95
CA LYS A 60 22.63 -8.12 -7.21
C LYS A 60 21.16 -8.41 -7.50
N LYS A 61 20.85 -9.62 -7.94
CA LYS A 61 19.50 -10.11 -8.18
C LYS A 61 19.11 -11.13 -7.11
N CYS A 62 17.93 -10.94 -6.54
CA CYS A 62 17.35 -11.82 -5.52
C CYS A 62 15.92 -12.23 -5.91
N ALA A 63 15.30 -13.11 -5.12
CA ALA A 63 13.95 -13.62 -5.42
C ALA A 63 12.88 -12.50 -5.44
N GLY A 64 13.01 -11.48 -4.57
CA GLY A 64 12.09 -10.34 -4.55
C GLY A 64 10.70 -10.65 -4.02
N ALA A 65 9.82 -9.66 -4.12
CA ALA A 65 8.45 -9.76 -3.60
C ALA A 65 7.49 -10.54 -4.54
N GLY A 66 7.82 -10.67 -5.82
CA GLY A 66 6.96 -11.31 -6.81
C GLY A 66 5.88 -10.39 -7.40
N TYR A 67 5.76 -9.16 -6.90
CA TYR A 67 4.91 -8.09 -7.43
C TYR A 67 5.65 -6.74 -7.32
N PRO A 68 5.29 -5.73 -8.12
CA PRO A 68 5.97 -4.45 -8.11
C PRO A 68 5.79 -3.71 -6.77
N ALA A 69 6.90 -3.27 -6.18
CA ALA A 69 6.90 -2.25 -5.14
C ALA A 69 6.98 -0.87 -5.80
N VAL A 70 6.12 0.06 -5.36
CA VAL A 70 6.07 1.43 -5.86
C VAL A 70 6.30 2.43 -4.73
N LEU A 71 7.12 3.50 -5.00
CA LEU A 71 7.42 4.53 -4.00
C LEU A 71 7.85 5.83 -4.70
N ALA A 72 6.99 6.82 -4.70
CA ALA A 72 7.17 8.04 -5.48
C ALA A 72 7.95 9.14 -4.75
N ASN A 73 8.06 9.07 -3.42
CA ASN A 73 8.56 10.17 -2.62
C ASN A 73 9.87 9.89 -1.87
N VAL A 74 10.58 8.80 -2.21
CA VAL A 74 11.92 8.51 -1.68
C VAL A 74 12.91 8.40 -2.84
N TYR A 75 14.03 9.08 -2.73
CA TYR A 75 15.03 9.22 -3.79
C TYR A 75 16.41 8.80 -3.32
N SER A 76 17.20 8.23 -4.22
CA SER A 76 18.63 7.98 -4.00
C SER A 76 19.40 9.30 -3.97
N SER A 77 20.18 9.54 -2.93
CA SER A 77 21.09 10.70 -2.85
C SER A 77 22.20 10.64 -3.90
N LYS A 78 22.58 9.44 -4.34
CA LYS A 78 23.59 9.18 -5.36
C LYS A 78 23.10 9.54 -6.76
N THR A 79 21.95 9.01 -7.16
CA THR A 79 21.46 9.13 -8.54
C THR A 79 20.46 10.25 -8.74
N LYS A 80 19.88 10.81 -7.67
CA LYS A 80 18.75 11.76 -7.67
C LYS A 80 17.48 11.21 -8.34
N LYS A 81 17.42 9.91 -8.54
CA LYS A 81 16.25 9.20 -9.08
C LYS A 81 15.43 8.57 -7.95
N PRO A 82 14.14 8.25 -8.18
CA PRO A 82 13.37 7.47 -7.21
C PRO A 82 14.11 6.19 -6.79
N LEU A 83 14.01 5.84 -5.51
CA LEU A 83 14.68 4.67 -4.91
C LEU A 83 14.21 3.36 -5.56
N VAL A 84 12.91 3.25 -5.78
CA VAL A 84 12.26 2.23 -6.62
C VAL A 84 11.37 2.93 -7.64
N GLN A 85 10.71 2.18 -8.51
CA GLN A 85 9.76 2.80 -9.46
C GLN A 85 8.67 3.58 -8.71
N PRO A 86 8.35 4.83 -9.12
CA PRO A 86 7.38 5.67 -8.42
C PRO A 86 5.95 5.14 -8.53
N TYR A 87 5.64 4.44 -9.60
CA TYR A 87 4.33 3.87 -9.90
C TYR A 87 4.47 2.65 -10.82
N THR A 88 3.36 1.92 -10.97
CA THR A 88 3.19 0.87 -11.98
C THR A 88 1.88 1.06 -12.74
N LEU A 89 1.79 0.51 -13.94
CA LEU A 89 0.59 0.49 -14.77
C LEU A 89 0.14 -0.96 -14.94
N LEU A 90 -1.05 -1.28 -14.45
CA LEU A 90 -1.67 -2.60 -14.52
C LEU A 90 -2.67 -2.62 -15.67
N GLU A 91 -2.47 -3.50 -16.64
CA GLU A 91 -3.44 -3.70 -17.71
C GLU A 91 -4.38 -4.86 -17.34
N ARG A 92 -5.68 -4.61 -17.41
CA ARG A 92 -6.74 -5.56 -17.07
C ARG A 92 -7.84 -5.53 -18.12
N THR A 93 -8.72 -6.51 -18.08
CA THR A 93 -9.96 -6.53 -18.85
C THR A 93 -11.13 -6.55 -17.90
N VAL A 94 -12.08 -5.67 -18.09
CA VAL A 94 -13.32 -5.62 -17.33
C VAL A 94 -14.49 -6.00 -18.22
N VAL A 95 -15.50 -6.64 -17.60
CA VAL A 95 -16.77 -6.96 -18.24
C VAL A 95 -17.74 -5.84 -17.91
N ALA A 96 -18.22 -5.14 -18.91
CA ALA A 96 -19.20 -4.07 -18.78
C ALA A 96 -20.51 -4.45 -19.47
N LYS A 97 -21.63 -3.85 -19.05
CA LYS A 97 -22.90 -3.95 -19.77
C LYS A 97 -23.00 -2.82 -20.79
N GLY A 98 -23.21 -3.18 -22.04
CA GLY A 98 -23.51 -2.25 -23.11
C GLY A 98 -24.91 -1.61 -22.95
N THR A 99 -25.22 -0.61 -23.75
CA THR A 99 -26.54 0.05 -23.75
C THR A 99 -27.67 -0.90 -24.17
N ASP A 100 -27.36 -1.95 -24.90
CA ASP A 100 -28.25 -3.04 -25.29
C ASP A 100 -28.39 -4.16 -24.22
N GLY A 101 -27.74 -3.98 -23.05
CA GLY A 101 -27.72 -4.91 -21.94
C GLY A 101 -26.78 -6.11 -22.11
N LYS A 102 -26.06 -6.24 -23.24
CA LYS A 102 -25.11 -7.31 -23.48
C LYS A 102 -23.77 -7.02 -22.80
N GLU A 103 -23.09 -8.10 -22.44
CA GLU A 103 -21.72 -8.00 -21.89
C GLU A 103 -20.70 -7.66 -22.98
N VAL A 104 -19.85 -6.71 -22.67
CA VAL A 104 -18.71 -6.29 -23.49
C VAL A 104 -17.45 -6.34 -22.67
N LYS A 105 -16.40 -6.96 -23.19
CA LYS A 105 -15.07 -6.97 -22.58
C LYS A 105 -14.27 -5.77 -23.10
N LEU A 106 -13.84 -4.90 -22.17
CA LEU A 106 -13.09 -3.70 -22.50
C LEU A 106 -11.79 -3.66 -21.68
N PRO A 107 -10.68 -3.20 -22.28
CA PRO A 107 -9.42 -3.02 -21.57
C PRO A 107 -9.55 -1.87 -20.57
N ILE A 108 -8.77 -1.94 -19.48
CA ILE A 108 -8.62 -0.87 -18.51
C ILE A 108 -7.16 -0.81 -18.07
N LYS A 109 -6.63 0.40 -17.90
CA LYS A 109 -5.30 0.65 -17.35
C LYS A 109 -5.41 1.30 -15.98
N ILE A 110 -4.86 0.63 -14.97
CA ILE A 110 -4.90 1.08 -13.58
C ILE A 110 -3.48 1.52 -13.19
N GLY A 111 -3.30 2.81 -12.98
CA GLY A 111 -2.08 3.36 -12.40
C GLY A 111 -2.07 3.18 -10.89
N VAL A 112 -1.00 2.59 -10.35
CA VAL A 112 -0.79 2.47 -8.90
C VAL A 112 0.45 3.25 -8.52
N ILE A 113 0.31 4.22 -7.63
CA ILE A 113 1.41 5.08 -7.15
C ILE A 113 1.56 4.94 -5.64
N GLY A 114 2.79 4.88 -5.13
CA GLY A 114 3.08 4.64 -3.72
C GLY A 114 3.74 5.82 -3.01
N PHE A 115 3.44 5.97 -1.71
CA PHE A 115 4.04 6.98 -0.85
C PHE A 115 4.31 6.41 0.55
N THR A 116 5.40 6.84 1.17
CA THR A 116 5.69 6.60 2.59
C THR A 116 5.81 7.91 3.37
N THR A 117 5.75 7.82 4.70
CA THR A 117 5.97 8.97 5.56
C THR A 117 7.42 9.44 5.49
N PRO A 118 7.69 10.76 5.39
CA PRO A 118 9.03 11.32 5.50
C PRO A 118 9.72 11.07 6.85
N GLY A 119 8.97 10.66 7.87
CA GLY A 119 9.47 10.31 9.21
C GLY A 119 10.55 9.23 9.21
N ILE A 120 10.65 8.40 8.17
CA ILE A 120 11.72 7.40 8.00
C ILE A 120 13.12 8.03 8.13
N MET A 121 13.29 9.27 7.69
CA MET A 121 14.59 9.96 7.75
C MET A 121 15.07 10.22 9.18
N ASN A 122 14.14 10.28 10.15
CA ASN A 122 14.45 10.42 11.57
C ASN A 122 14.55 9.05 12.26
N TRP A 123 13.56 8.16 12.01
CA TRP A 123 13.45 6.87 12.72
C TRP A 123 14.55 5.89 12.31
N ASP A 124 14.89 5.88 11.02
CA ASP A 124 15.93 5.01 10.44
C ASP A 124 17.19 5.78 10.00
N LYS A 125 17.44 6.94 10.63
CA LYS A 125 18.55 7.83 10.30
C LYS A 125 19.87 7.08 10.13
N ARG A 126 20.18 6.15 11.06
CA ARG A 126 21.44 5.35 11.02
C ARG A 126 21.66 4.58 9.72
N TYR A 127 20.57 4.24 9.00
CA TYR A 127 20.63 3.49 7.74
C TYR A 127 20.48 4.37 6.50
N LEU A 128 19.78 5.51 6.64
CA LEU A 128 19.30 6.31 5.52
C LEU A 128 20.07 7.61 5.30
N GLU A 129 20.67 8.18 6.35
CA GLU A 129 21.37 9.48 6.26
C GLU A 129 22.45 9.46 5.18
N GLY A 130 22.44 10.48 4.31
CA GLY A 130 23.35 10.62 3.18
C GLY A 130 23.06 9.71 1.98
N LYS A 131 22.28 8.64 2.15
CA LYS A 131 22.04 7.63 1.10
C LYS A 131 20.74 7.87 0.35
N VAL A 132 19.70 8.32 1.05
CA VAL A 132 18.40 8.68 0.47
C VAL A 132 17.90 10.00 1.02
N TYR A 133 16.90 10.57 0.36
CA TYR A 133 16.12 11.70 0.86
C TYR A 133 14.65 11.54 0.47
N THR A 134 13.76 12.25 1.15
CA THR A 134 12.33 12.23 0.90
C THR A 134 11.84 13.56 0.35
N GLU A 135 10.83 13.51 -0.52
CA GLU A 135 10.00 14.64 -0.91
C GLU A 135 8.61 14.49 -0.26
N GLY A 136 7.80 15.54 -0.27
CA GLY A 136 6.43 15.45 0.19
C GLY A 136 5.56 14.57 -0.72
N ALA A 137 4.56 13.90 -0.14
CA ALA A 137 3.66 13.05 -0.90
C ALA A 137 2.82 13.85 -1.90
N VAL A 138 2.42 15.08 -1.56
CA VAL A 138 1.62 15.95 -2.44
C VAL A 138 2.44 16.43 -3.63
N GLU A 139 3.68 16.84 -3.42
CA GLU A 139 4.61 17.25 -4.48
C GLU A 139 4.88 16.09 -5.44
N SER A 140 5.18 14.92 -4.89
CA SER A 140 5.43 13.72 -5.67
C SER A 140 4.17 13.28 -6.45
N ALA A 141 2.99 13.34 -5.85
CA ALA A 141 1.73 13.06 -6.55
C ALA A 141 1.46 14.07 -7.67
N THR A 142 1.67 15.36 -7.41
CA THR A 142 1.50 16.44 -8.40
C THR A 142 2.41 16.24 -9.62
N LYS A 143 3.60 15.67 -9.40
CA LYS A 143 4.53 15.33 -10.48
C LYS A 143 4.11 14.08 -11.25
N TYR A 144 3.81 12.97 -10.57
CA TYR A 144 3.69 11.66 -11.20
C TYR A 144 2.27 11.27 -11.61
N VAL A 145 1.21 11.84 -11.01
CA VAL A 145 -0.16 11.54 -11.42
C VAL A 145 -0.45 11.99 -12.86
N PRO A 146 -0.06 13.22 -13.29
CA PRO A 146 -0.18 13.60 -14.70
C PRO A 146 0.64 12.70 -15.65
N GLU A 147 1.82 12.26 -15.24
CA GLU A 147 2.64 11.33 -16.03
C GLU A 147 1.94 9.98 -16.21
N LEU A 148 1.35 9.41 -15.14
CA LEU A 148 0.53 8.19 -15.23
C LEU A 148 -0.64 8.34 -16.18
N ARG A 149 -1.37 9.47 -16.11
CA ARG A 149 -2.47 9.79 -17.02
C ARG A 149 -2.01 9.89 -18.47
N ALA A 150 -0.87 10.54 -18.72
CA ALA A 150 -0.28 10.65 -20.05
C ALA A 150 0.14 9.29 -20.62
N LYS A 151 0.49 8.32 -19.76
CA LYS A 151 0.75 6.92 -20.15
C LYS A 151 -0.53 6.10 -20.36
N GLY A 152 -1.70 6.71 -20.23
CA GLY A 152 -2.98 6.11 -20.51
C GLY A 152 -3.66 5.44 -19.32
N ALA A 153 -3.27 5.76 -18.08
CA ALA A 153 -4.02 5.28 -16.91
C ALA A 153 -5.45 5.81 -16.92
N ASP A 154 -6.42 4.92 -16.98
CA ASP A 154 -7.85 5.22 -16.84
C ASP A 154 -8.21 5.53 -15.38
N ILE A 155 -7.55 4.85 -14.44
CA ILE A 155 -7.74 4.99 -12.99
C ILE A 155 -6.38 5.17 -12.35
N VAL A 156 -6.30 6.02 -11.30
CA VAL A 156 -5.12 6.16 -10.45
C VAL A 156 -5.47 5.85 -9.01
N VAL A 157 -4.81 4.85 -8.45
CA VAL A 157 -4.90 4.42 -7.06
C VAL A 157 -3.65 4.85 -6.33
N ALA A 158 -3.79 5.64 -5.27
CA ALA A 158 -2.69 6.03 -4.39
C ALA A 158 -2.59 5.08 -3.19
N LEU A 159 -1.45 4.43 -3.04
CA LEU A 159 -1.09 3.65 -1.84
C LEU A 159 -0.28 4.57 -0.93
N LEU A 160 -0.86 4.99 0.18
CA LEU A 160 -0.24 5.90 1.14
C LEU A 160 0.08 5.17 2.45
N HIS A 161 1.35 4.92 2.73
CA HIS A 161 1.77 4.58 4.09
C HIS A 161 1.85 5.85 4.94
N GLY A 162 0.71 6.36 5.29
CA GLY A 162 0.37 7.55 6.03
C GLY A 162 -1.15 7.60 6.23
N GLY A 163 -1.61 8.45 7.14
CA GLY A 163 -3.02 8.56 7.47
C GLY A 163 -3.58 9.95 7.25
N LEU A 164 -4.52 10.34 8.10
CA LEU A 164 -5.29 11.58 8.02
C LEU A 164 -4.94 12.51 9.18
N ASP A 165 -4.59 13.74 8.86
CA ASP A 165 -4.34 14.82 9.81
C ASP A 165 -4.87 16.13 9.24
N SER A 166 -5.52 16.94 10.09
CA SER A 166 -6.11 18.24 9.72
C SER A 166 -5.14 19.43 9.85
N ALA A 167 -3.93 19.20 10.33
CA ALA A 167 -2.90 20.25 10.42
C ALA A 167 -2.58 20.86 9.04
N ALA A 168 -2.04 22.05 9.05
CA ALA A 168 -1.57 22.70 7.83
C ALA A 168 -0.51 21.82 7.14
N TYR A 169 -0.60 21.70 5.82
CA TYR A 169 0.33 20.88 5.05
C TYR A 169 1.78 21.36 5.17
N SER A 170 2.67 20.41 5.31
CA SER A 170 4.11 20.58 5.07
C SER A 170 4.67 19.39 4.31
N PRO A 171 5.75 19.54 3.52
CA PRO A 171 6.37 18.42 2.80
C PRO A 171 6.89 17.29 3.69
N THR A 172 7.10 17.57 4.99
CA THR A 172 7.54 16.59 5.98
C THR A 172 6.40 16.02 6.82
N MET A 173 5.14 16.33 6.46
CA MET A 173 3.96 15.85 7.18
C MET A 173 3.87 14.32 7.16
N GLU A 174 3.67 13.73 8.34
CA GLU A 174 3.62 12.28 8.53
C GLU A 174 2.36 11.65 7.93
N ASN A 175 1.21 12.34 8.06
CA ASN A 175 -0.09 11.82 7.69
C ASN A 175 -0.83 12.73 6.68
N PRO A 176 -0.36 12.85 5.43
CA PRO A 176 -0.81 13.85 4.48
C PRO A 176 -2.10 13.47 3.72
N GLY A 177 -2.83 12.42 4.11
CA GLY A 177 -3.95 11.86 3.34
C GLY A 177 -5.06 12.87 3.00
N LEU A 178 -5.39 13.82 3.92
CA LEU A 178 -6.34 14.90 3.62
C LEU A 178 -5.86 15.85 2.52
N HIS A 179 -4.55 16.07 2.43
CA HIS A 179 -3.95 16.94 1.40
C HIS A 179 -3.75 16.17 0.09
N LEU A 180 -3.31 14.92 0.18
CA LEU A 180 -3.12 14.04 -0.98
C LEU A 180 -4.44 13.81 -1.74
N SER A 181 -5.56 13.65 -1.04
CA SER A 181 -6.89 13.48 -1.66
C SER A 181 -7.35 14.67 -2.53
N LYS A 182 -6.72 15.85 -2.35
CA LYS A 182 -7.00 17.05 -3.16
C LYS A 182 -6.18 17.12 -4.44
N VAL A 183 -5.19 16.23 -4.63
CA VAL A 183 -4.42 16.18 -5.87
C VAL A 183 -5.30 15.66 -6.99
N ALA A 184 -5.43 16.47 -8.04
CA ALA A 184 -6.25 16.13 -9.19
C ALA A 184 -5.76 14.86 -9.88
N GLY A 185 -6.70 13.99 -10.23
CA GLY A 185 -6.40 12.76 -10.97
C GLY A 185 -6.22 11.52 -10.09
N ILE A 186 -6.28 11.60 -8.76
CA ILE A 186 -6.37 10.44 -7.88
C ILE A 186 -7.84 10.01 -7.79
N ASP A 187 -8.11 8.73 -8.04
CA ASP A 187 -9.47 8.16 -8.05
C ASP A 187 -9.79 7.34 -6.80
N ALA A 188 -8.77 6.77 -6.15
CA ALA A 188 -8.91 6.03 -4.92
C ALA A 188 -7.65 6.11 -4.07
N MET A 189 -7.79 5.93 -2.75
CA MET A 189 -6.66 5.87 -1.82
C MET A 189 -6.75 4.66 -0.90
N VAL A 190 -5.61 3.99 -0.70
CA VAL A 190 -5.41 2.97 0.33
C VAL A 190 -4.39 3.51 1.32
N MET A 191 -4.81 3.68 2.57
CA MET A 191 -4.03 4.34 3.62
C MET A 191 -3.61 3.35 4.71
N GLY A 192 -2.59 3.72 5.49
CA GLY A 192 -2.08 2.92 6.61
C GLY A 192 -1.39 3.76 7.68
N HIS A 193 -0.34 3.22 8.30
CA HIS A 193 0.55 3.86 9.26
C HIS A 193 -0.08 4.23 10.62
N GLN A 194 -1.16 4.99 10.66
CA GLN A 194 -1.82 5.41 11.91
C GLN A 194 -2.58 4.27 12.61
N HIS A 195 -2.69 3.07 12.00
CA HIS A 195 -3.45 1.94 12.51
C HIS A 195 -4.94 2.23 12.76
N GLY A 196 -5.45 3.30 12.19
CA GLY A 196 -6.84 3.70 12.31
C GLY A 196 -7.79 2.86 11.45
N VAL A 197 -9.07 3.13 11.60
CA VAL A 197 -10.15 2.48 10.87
C VAL A 197 -10.83 3.50 9.97
N PHE A 198 -10.88 3.27 8.66
CA PHE A 198 -11.62 4.11 7.73
C PHE A 198 -12.13 3.28 6.52
N PRO A 199 -13.41 3.39 6.13
CA PRO A 199 -14.48 4.08 6.87
C PRO A 199 -14.78 3.41 8.22
N ASP A 200 -15.21 4.20 9.20
CA ASP A 200 -15.53 3.77 10.54
C ASP A 200 -17.03 4.01 10.83
N THR A 201 -17.74 2.96 11.21
CA THR A 201 -19.18 3.01 11.53
C THR A 201 -19.46 3.13 13.04
N ALA A 202 -18.41 3.31 13.84
CA ALA A 202 -18.55 3.52 15.28
C ALA A 202 -19.30 4.83 15.59
N ALA A 203 -19.91 4.91 16.77
CA ALA A 203 -20.58 6.13 17.23
C ALA A 203 -19.63 7.34 17.34
N THR A 204 -18.35 7.07 17.62
CA THR A 204 -17.26 8.04 17.67
C THR A 204 -16.15 7.56 16.72
N PRO A 205 -16.24 7.91 15.41
CA PRO A 205 -15.27 7.42 14.45
C PRO A 205 -13.88 8.03 14.65
N SER A 206 -12.86 7.26 14.25
CA SER A 206 -11.44 7.60 14.45
C SER A 206 -11.00 8.90 13.74
N PHE A 207 -11.60 9.24 12.61
CA PHE A 207 -11.21 10.40 11.80
C PHE A 207 -12.41 11.34 11.57
N ASN A 208 -12.92 11.95 12.64
CA ASN A 208 -13.96 12.96 12.51
C ASN A 208 -13.34 14.31 12.12
N LEU A 209 -12.91 14.42 10.86
CA LEU A 209 -12.18 15.58 10.32
C LEU A 209 -12.95 16.21 9.14
N PRO A 210 -12.79 17.53 8.89
CA PRO A 210 -13.37 18.17 7.72
C PRO A 210 -12.93 17.47 6.41
N GLY A 211 -13.89 17.16 5.55
CA GLY A 211 -13.63 16.45 4.29
C GLY A 211 -13.62 14.92 4.40
N VAL A 212 -13.77 14.36 5.60
CA VAL A 212 -13.92 12.90 5.82
C VAL A 212 -15.40 12.56 5.91
N ASP A 213 -15.84 11.63 5.06
CA ASP A 213 -17.22 11.11 5.06
C ASP A 213 -17.18 9.59 5.25
N HIS A 214 -17.48 9.14 6.48
CA HIS A 214 -17.51 7.73 6.83
C HIS A 214 -18.68 6.97 6.17
N LYS A 215 -19.79 7.63 5.89
CA LYS A 215 -20.95 7.00 5.26
C LYS A 215 -20.68 6.70 3.78
N ALA A 216 -20.08 7.65 3.09
CA ALA A 216 -19.68 7.48 1.70
C ALA A 216 -18.35 6.72 1.55
N GLY A 217 -17.54 6.63 2.62
CA GLY A 217 -16.20 6.06 2.59
C GLY A 217 -15.23 6.90 1.75
N THR A 218 -15.30 8.24 1.89
CA THR A 218 -14.50 9.15 1.06
C THR A 218 -13.73 10.18 1.88
N VAL A 219 -12.58 10.59 1.35
CA VAL A 219 -11.78 11.71 1.85
C VAL A 219 -11.78 12.78 0.75
N ASN A 220 -12.36 13.95 1.02
CA ASN A 220 -12.61 15.01 0.02
C ASN A 220 -13.28 14.47 -1.27
N GLY A 221 -14.22 13.53 -1.13
CA GLY A 221 -14.91 12.88 -2.24
C GLY A 221 -14.12 11.79 -2.96
N VAL A 222 -12.89 11.48 -2.55
CA VAL A 222 -12.10 10.37 -3.09
C VAL A 222 -12.38 9.11 -2.27
N PRO A 223 -12.85 8.01 -2.86
CA PRO A 223 -13.01 6.71 -2.18
C PRO A 223 -11.71 6.27 -1.53
N ALA A 224 -11.76 5.90 -0.25
CA ALA A 224 -10.56 5.58 0.50
C ALA A 224 -10.80 4.50 1.56
N VAL A 225 -9.73 3.80 1.97
CA VAL A 225 -9.76 2.83 3.08
C VAL A 225 -8.51 2.93 3.94
N MET A 226 -8.66 2.65 5.24
CA MET A 226 -7.56 2.34 6.17
C MET A 226 -8.00 1.15 7.03
N ALA A 227 -7.31 0.02 6.90
CA ALA A 227 -7.76 -1.28 7.37
C ALA A 227 -7.17 -1.68 8.74
N SER A 228 -7.01 -0.71 9.67
CA SER A 228 -6.44 -0.94 10.99
C SER A 228 -4.99 -1.46 10.94
N SER A 229 -4.66 -2.45 11.74
CA SER A 229 -3.31 -3.03 11.88
C SER A 229 -3.37 -4.56 11.94
N TRP A 230 -2.22 -5.21 11.67
CA TRP A 230 -2.00 -6.65 11.85
C TRP A 230 -3.01 -7.55 11.14
N GLY A 231 -3.50 -7.14 9.98
CA GLY A 231 -4.47 -7.92 9.21
C GLY A 231 -5.86 -8.05 9.85
N LYS A 232 -6.24 -7.16 10.78
CA LYS A 232 -7.56 -7.19 11.45
C LYS A 232 -8.73 -6.97 10.51
N ALA A 233 -8.48 -6.30 9.39
CA ALA A 233 -9.51 -6.03 8.39
C ALA A 233 -8.93 -6.02 6.97
N LEU A 234 -9.79 -6.29 6.00
CA LEU A 234 -9.55 -6.07 4.58
C LEU A 234 -10.27 -4.79 4.14
N GLY A 235 -9.53 -3.85 3.58
CA GLY A 235 -10.10 -2.64 2.96
C GLY A 235 -10.58 -2.95 1.53
N VAL A 236 -11.81 -2.58 1.20
CA VAL A 236 -12.39 -2.78 -0.12
C VAL A 236 -12.85 -1.45 -0.68
N VAL A 237 -12.33 -1.06 -1.84
CA VAL A 237 -12.81 0.09 -2.61
C VAL A 237 -13.46 -0.42 -3.89
N GLN A 238 -14.75 -0.16 -4.05
CA GLN A 238 -15.53 -0.50 -5.24
C GLN A 238 -15.72 0.76 -6.07
N LEU A 239 -15.01 0.87 -7.17
CA LEU A 239 -15.16 2.01 -8.09
C LEU A 239 -16.26 1.74 -9.10
N ALA A 240 -17.26 2.61 -9.16
CA ALA A 240 -18.26 2.60 -10.21
C ALA A 240 -17.65 3.23 -11.47
N LEU A 241 -17.56 2.47 -12.54
CA LEU A 241 -16.93 2.87 -13.80
C LEU A 241 -17.96 3.04 -14.90
N GLN A 242 -17.77 4.07 -15.73
CA GLN A 242 -18.53 4.31 -16.94
C GLN A 242 -17.56 4.47 -18.11
N TRP A 243 -17.84 3.78 -19.22
CA TRP A 243 -17.14 3.98 -20.49
C TRP A 243 -17.76 5.18 -21.22
N ASP A 244 -16.94 6.20 -21.54
CA ASP A 244 -17.42 7.42 -22.23
C ASP A 244 -17.33 7.34 -23.77
N GLY A 245 -16.93 6.18 -24.30
CA GLY A 245 -16.68 5.93 -25.72
C GLY A 245 -15.19 5.87 -26.08
N ALA A 246 -14.31 6.38 -25.22
CA ALA A 246 -12.86 6.44 -25.44
C ALA A 246 -12.05 5.94 -24.23
N LYS A 247 -12.54 6.18 -23.01
CA LYS A 247 -11.86 5.85 -21.76
C LYS A 247 -12.85 5.53 -20.62
N TRP A 248 -12.34 4.96 -19.56
CA TRP A 248 -13.09 4.78 -18.33
C TRP A 248 -13.13 6.06 -17.51
N VAL A 249 -14.29 6.36 -16.97
CA VAL A 249 -14.53 7.48 -16.05
C VAL A 249 -15.04 6.92 -14.72
N VAL A 250 -14.46 7.37 -13.61
CA VAL A 250 -14.88 6.98 -12.26
C VAL A 250 -16.05 7.86 -11.80
N ASN A 251 -17.18 7.23 -11.53
CA ASN A 251 -18.28 7.87 -10.82
C ASN A 251 -18.05 7.74 -9.31
N LYS A 252 -17.36 8.73 -8.72
CA LYS A 252 -17.02 8.72 -7.29
C LYS A 252 -18.25 8.69 -6.39
N ALA A 253 -19.35 9.34 -6.78
CA ALA A 253 -20.58 9.37 -5.99
C ALA A 253 -21.30 8.01 -5.92
N ALA A 254 -21.11 7.14 -6.92
CA ALA A 254 -21.64 5.78 -6.94
C ALA A 254 -20.61 4.74 -6.45
N SER A 255 -19.38 5.16 -6.20
CA SER A 255 -18.32 4.30 -5.65
C SER A 255 -18.50 4.10 -4.14
N LYS A 256 -17.96 3.01 -3.61
CA LYS A 256 -18.12 2.63 -2.19
C LYS A 256 -16.81 2.18 -1.61
N SER A 257 -16.61 2.45 -0.32
CA SER A 257 -15.51 1.89 0.46
C SER A 257 -16.06 1.20 1.69
N GLU A 258 -15.50 0.05 2.03
CA GLU A 258 -15.92 -0.74 3.19
C GLU A 258 -14.71 -1.45 3.81
N LEU A 259 -14.86 -1.84 5.06
CA LEU A 259 -13.94 -2.74 5.74
C LEU A 259 -14.62 -4.08 6.03
N ARG A 260 -13.89 -5.15 5.79
CA ARG A 260 -14.28 -6.51 6.15
C ARG A 260 -13.37 -7.02 7.25
N ASN A 261 -13.89 -7.07 8.46
CA ASN A 261 -13.13 -7.50 9.63
C ASN A 261 -12.96 -9.02 9.62
N ILE A 262 -11.77 -9.51 10.05
CA ILE A 262 -11.53 -10.95 10.26
C ILE A 262 -12.25 -11.47 11.50
N GLN A 263 -12.64 -10.59 12.42
CA GLN A 263 -13.37 -10.91 13.64
C GLN A 263 -14.74 -10.23 13.61
N SER A 264 -15.76 -10.97 13.98
CA SER A 264 -17.12 -10.48 14.18
C SER A 264 -17.71 -11.04 15.50
N LYS A 265 -18.91 -10.62 15.86
CA LYS A 265 -19.67 -11.20 16.96
C LYS A 265 -20.86 -11.96 16.43
N ASN A 266 -21.10 -13.18 16.96
CA ASN A 266 -22.32 -13.92 16.67
C ASN A 266 -23.51 -13.37 17.49
N ALA A 267 -24.70 -13.94 17.30
CA ALA A 267 -25.93 -13.54 18.01
C ALA A 267 -25.82 -13.67 19.55
N ALA A 268 -24.97 -14.54 20.06
CA ALA A 268 -24.70 -14.72 21.50
C ALA A 268 -23.60 -13.77 22.02
N GLY A 269 -23.06 -12.86 21.18
CA GLY A 269 -22.01 -11.93 21.56
C GLY A 269 -20.60 -12.53 21.59
N ALA A 270 -20.42 -13.81 21.24
CA ALA A 270 -19.11 -14.45 21.18
C ALA A 270 -18.35 -14.07 19.91
N ASN A 271 -17.02 -13.97 20.03
CA ASN A 271 -16.17 -13.69 18.89
C ASN A 271 -16.17 -14.87 17.91
N VAL A 272 -16.34 -14.55 16.62
CA VAL A 272 -16.23 -15.47 15.50
C VAL A 272 -15.19 -14.91 14.54
N TYR A 273 -14.33 -15.75 14.01
CA TYR A 273 -13.27 -15.38 13.08
C TYR A 273 -13.54 -15.96 11.70
N VAL A 274 -13.05 -15.27 10.68
CA VAL A 274 -13.00 -15.81 9.31
C VAL A 274 -12.07 -17.03 9.31
N GLU A 275 -12.51 -18.10 8.66
CA GLU A 275 -11.70 -19.32 8.53
C GLU A 275 -10.43 -19.03 7.72
N PRO A 276 -9.24 -19.40 8.22
CA PRO A 276 -8.00 -19.24 7.46
C PRO A 276 -7.98 -20.11 6.20
N ASP A 277 -7.40 -19.58 5.11
CA ASP A 277 -7.07 -20.42 3.96
C ASP A 277 -5.89 -21.33 4.31
N ALA A 278 -6.14 -22.64 4.32
CA ALA A 278 -5.15 -23.66 4.69
C ALA A 278 -3.92 -23.65 3.76
N THR A 279 -4.10 -23.31 2.48
CA THR A 279 -3.01 -23.26 1.50
C THR A 279 -2.04 -22.12 1.83
N ILE A 280 -2.59 -20.93 2.13
CA ILE A 280 -1.79 -19.76 2.50
C ILE A 280 -1.08 -20.00 3.84
N ALA A 281 -1.78 -20.56 4.84
CA ALA A 281 -1.19 -20.89 6.13
C ALA A 281 0.00 -21.87 5.98
N ALA A 282 -0.16 -22.92 5.20
CA ALA A 282 0.87 -23.92 4.96
C ALA A 282 2.15 -23.34 4.31
N LEU A 283 2.02 -22.29 3.47
CA LEU A 283 3.16 -21.66 2.80
C LEU A 283 4.17 -21.03 3.76
N ILE A 284 3.73 -20.58 4.92
CA ILE A 284 4.56 -19.85 5.90
C ILE A 284 4.72 -20.59 7.23
N GLU A 285 4.08 -21.76 7.39
CA GLU A 285 3.99 -22.49 8.65
C GLU A 285 5.37 -22.75 9.29
N THR A 286 6.35 -23.18 8.52
CA THR A 286 7.69 -23.48 9.04
C THR A 286 8.34 -22.26 9.69
N GLN A 287 8.31 -21.12 9.02
CA GLN A 287 8.88 -19.86 9.52
C GLN A 287 8.07 -19.30 10.68
N HIS A 288 6.75 -19.44 10.62
CA HIS A 288 5.85 -19.01 11.69
C HIS A 288 6.13 -19.78 12.98
N GLN A 289 6.24 -21.11 12.92
CA GLN A 289 6.56 -21.93 14.09
C GLN A 289 7.98 -21.68 14.60
N ALA A 290 8.94 -21.43 13.72
CA ALA A 290 10.30 -21.06 14.11
C ALA A 290 10.32 -19.71 14.87
N ALA A 291 9.57 -18.72 14.39
CA ALA A 291 9.43 -17.42 15.07
C ALA A 291 8.75 -17.59 16.45
N ILE A 292 7.66 -18.37 16.53
CA ILE A 292 6.97 -18.66 17.82
C ILE A 292 7.94 -19.34 18.80
N LYS A 293 8.71 -20.31 18.35
CA LYS A 293 9.70 -21.00 19.19
C LYS A 293 10.74 -20.01 19.72
N TYR A 294 11.24 -19.13 18.85
CA TYR A 294 12.21 -18.10 19.23
C TYR A 294 11.67 -17.15 20.31
N VAL A 295 10.48 -16.58 20.11
CA VAL A 295 9.92 -15.61 21.08
C VAL A 295 9.49 -16.26 22.42
N LYS A 296 9.32 -17.58 22.45
CA LYS A 296 9.05 -18.35 23.67
C LYS A 296 10.32 -18.84 24.37
N THR A 297 11.50 -18.58 23.81
CA THR A 297 12.76 -18.98 24.45
C THR A 297 12.98 -18.13 25.71
N PRO A 298 13.21 -18.75 26.88
CA PRO A 298 13.53 -18.02 28.10
C PRO A 298 14.80 -17.18 27.90
N ILE A 299 14.79 -15.97 28.39
CA ILE A 299 15.90 -15.01 28.30
C ILE A 299 16.59 -14.75 29.65
N GLY A 300 16.52 -15.69 30.55
CA GLY A 300 17.21 -15.67 31.86
C GLY A 300 16.34 -15.18 32.98
#